data_ecd0134d6b167261657a6b37b3b9d420
#
_entry.id   ecd0134d6b167261657a6b37b3b9d420
#
_cell.length_a   1.000
_cell.length_b   1.000
_cell.length_c   1.000
_cell.angle_alpha   90.00
_cell.angle_beta   90.00
_cell.angle_gamma   90.00
#
_symmetry.space_group_name_H-M   'P 1'
#
loop_
_entity.id
_entity.type
_entity.pdbx_description
1 polymer ?
#
loop_
_entity_poly.entity_id
_entity_poly.type
_entity_poly.pdbx_seq_one_letter_code
_entity_poly.pdbx_strand_id
1 'polypeptide(L)'
;MHGFMTLFKKEILRFWKVAFQTVMAPVLTALLYQLIFSHVLSQHVEAYPGVSYTAFLIPGLAMMSMAQNAFANSSSSLIQSKITGNIVFLLLPPLTALEFFAAYLLAAVVRGVVVGAGVLAVTSWFGLLLPAHPLWVLVFAVFGCGVLGTLGIVAGIWADKFDQLAAFQNFLIMPLTFLSGVFYSINSLPPLWKTVSHLNPVFYMIDGFRYGFFGQGDVSPWLSLAVVAGSFALLAGWSLHLIASGYKLRQ
;
A
#
# COMPACT_ATOMS: atom_id res chain seq x y z
N MET A 1 25.41 -8.07 -7.35
CA MET A 1 24.86 -8.25 -5.98
C MET A 1 25.25 -7.13 -5.00
N HIS A 2 26.48 -6.56 -5.03
CA HIS A 2 26.85 -5.48 -4.11
C HIS A 2 26.01 -4.20 -4.30
N GLY A 3 25.75 -3.80 -5.55
CA GLY A 3 24.98 -2.59 -5.85
C GLY A 3 23.53 -2.64 -5.37
N PHE A 4 22.82 -3.74 -5.63
CA PHE A 4 21.48 -3.99 -5.11
C PHE A 4 21.42 -3.87 -3.58
N MET A 5 22.31 -4.58 -2.86
CA MET A 5 22.32 -4.59 -1.40
C MET A 5 22.62 -3.20 -0.82
N THR A 6 23.52 -2.44 -1.45
CA THR A 6 23.84 -1.07 -1.04
C THR A 6 22.65 -0.15 -1.20
N LEU A 7 21.97 -0.22 -2.36
CA LEU A 7 20.77 0.59 -2.62
C LEU A 7 19.62 0.21 -1.68
N PHE A 8 19.37 -1.09 -1.49
CA PHE A 8 18.35 -1.57 -0.55
C PHE A 8 18.63 -1.10 0.88
N LYS A 9 19.87 -1.27 1.39
CA LYS A 9 20.26 -0.76 2.72
C LYS A 9 20.07 0.74 2.85
N LYS A 10 20.44 1.52 1.82
CA LYS A 10 20.23 2.99 1.81
C LYS A 10 18.75 3.33 1.97
N GLU A 11 17.84 2.63 1.26
CA GLU A 11 16.39 2.87 1.36
C GLU A 11 15.84 2.47 2.74
N ILE A 12 16.29 1.34 3.31
CA ILE A 12 15.89 0.92 4.66
C ILE A 12 16.40 1.92 5.71
N LEU A 13 17.66 2.34 5.64
CA LEU A 13 18.23 3.32 6.59
C LEU A 13 17.53 4.68 6.50
N ARG A 14 17.12 5.11 5.29
CA ARG A 14 16.33 6.32 5.10
C ARG A 14 15.00 6.26 5.85
N PHE A 15 14.28 5.15 5.71
CA PHE A 15 13.05 4.89 6.44
C PHE A 15 13.31 4.84 7.97
N TRP A 16 14.33 4.09 8.39
CA TRP A 16 14.61 3.84 9.81
C TRP A 16 14.91 5.11 10.60
N LYS A 17 15.61 6.08 9.98
CA LYS A 17 15.90 7.38 10.60
C LYS A 17 14.64 8.17 11.00
N VAL A 18 13.53 7.92 10.35
CA VAL A 18 12.23 8.57 10.60
C VAL A 18 11.12 7.56 10.97
N ALA A 19 11.51 6.35 11.38
CA ALA A 19 10.60 5.23 11.61
C ALA A 19 9.49 5.57 12.61
N PHE A 20 9.83 6.22 13.72
CA PHE A 20 8.85 6.62 14.72
C PHE A 20 7.75 7.48 14.12
N GLN A 21 8.11 8.58 13.45
CA GLN A 21 7.15 9.47 12.81
C GLN A 21 6.35 8.77 11.70
N THR A 22 7.00 7.92 10.94
CA THR A 22 6.40 7.18 9.81
C THR A 22 5.37 6.15 10.27
N VAL A 23 5.56 5.53 11.43
CA VAL A 23 4.63 4.53 11.99
C VAL A 23 3.55 5.23 12.82
N MET A 24 3.92 6.20 13.66
CA MET A 24 2.97 6.83 14.57
C MET A 24 1.88 7.64 13.87
N ALA A 25 2.19 8.32 12.77
CA ALA A 25 1.18 9.10 12.07
C ALA A 25 0.04 8.23 11.48
N PRO A 26 0.31 7.13 10.73
CA PRO A 26 -0.75 6.20 10.30
C PRO A 26 -1.46 5.51 11.46
N VAL A 27 -0.75 5.17 12.54
CA VAL A 27 -1.36 4.57 13.74
C VAL A 27 -2.37 5.51 14.37
N LEU A 28 -2.01 6.78 14.58
CA LEU A 28 -2.94 7.78 15.13
C LEU A 28 -4.14 8.01 14.21
N THR A 29 -3.91 8.08 12.91
CA THR A 29 -4.99 8.21 11.92
C THR A 29 -5.94 7.00 11.96
N ALA A 30 -5.40 5.79 12.01
CA ALA A 30 -6.19 4.57 12.09
C ALA A 30 -7.00 4.50 13.40
N LEU A 31 -6.38 4.90 14.54
CA LEU A 31 -7.07 5.01 15.81
C LEU A 31 -8.24 6.00 15.77
N LEU A 32 -8.04 7.17 15.17
CA LEU A 32 -9.10 8.17 15.03
C LEU A 32 -10.25 7.63 14.17
N TYR A 33 -9.93 7.01 13.04
CA TYR A 33 -10.97 6.36 12.22
C TYR A 33 -11.68 5.25 13.00
N GLN A 34 -10.93 4.40 13.70
CA GLN A 34 -11.50 3.33 14.52
C GLN A 34 -12.45 3.89 15.58
N LEU A 35 -12.02 4.91 16.33
CA LEU A 35 -12.85 5.53 17.38
C LEU A 35 -14.12 6.18 16.81
N ILE A 36 -14.00 6.96 15.76
CA ILE A 36 -15.13 7.69 15.17
C ILE A 36 -16.12 6.70 14.55
N PHE A 37 -15.65 5.85 13.64
CA PHE A 37 -16.55 4.96 12.88
C PHE A 37 -17.11 3.81 13.72
N SER A 38 -16.35 3.30 14.70
CA SER A 38 -16.89 2.29 15.60
C SER A 38 -18.00 2.83 16.48
N HIS A 39 -17.90 4.09 16.97
CA HIS A 39 -18.95 4.71 17.78
C HIS A 39 -20.20 5.07 16.98
N VAL A 40 -20.02 5.56 15.76
CA VAL A 40 -21.13 6.04 14.93
C VAL A 40 -21.89 4.89 14.26
N LEU A 41 -21.20 3.84 13.81
CA LEU A 41 -21.79 2.81 12.96
C LEU A 41 -21.94 1.44 13.63
N SER A 42 -21.33 1.19 14.80
CA SER A 42 -21.36 -0.13 15.45
C SER A 42 -22.76 -0.66 15.77
N GLN A 43 -23.73 0.22 15.98
CA GLN A 43 -25.12 -0.14 16.31
C GLN A 43 -26.01 -0.36 15.07
N HIS A 44 -25.55 0.00 13.87
CA HIS A 44 -26.38 0.10 12.68
C HIS A 44 -25.89 -0.72 11.49
N VAL A 45 -24.64 -1.22 11.52
CA VAL A 45 -24.03 -1.90 10.37
C VAL A 45 -23.37 -3.20 10.81
N GLU A 46 -23.88 -4.30 10.34
CA GLU A 46 -23.20 -5.60 10.36
C GLU A 46 -22.60 -5.84 8.97
N ALA A 47 -21.27 -5.71 8.86
CA ALA A 47 -20.60 -5.79 7.57
C ALA A 47 -20.45 -7.24 7.08
N TYR A 48 -20.16 -8.17 8.01
CA TYR A 48 -20.14 -9.62 7.77
C TYR A 48 -20.86 -10.36 8.90
N PRO A 49 -21.52 -11.51 8.62
CA PRO A 49 -22.19 -12.31 9.65
C PRO A 49 -21.25 -12.66 10.81
N GLY A 50 -21.61 -12.27 12.02
CA GLY A 50 -20.82 -12.54 13.23
C GLY A 50 -19.55 -11.72 13.40
N VAL A 51 -19.29 -10.72 12.56
CA VAL A 51 -18.14 -9.82 12.67
C VAL A 51 -18.61 -8.43 13.09
N SER A 52 -18.17 -7.97 14.26
CA SER A 52 -18.49 -6.61 14.70
C SER A 52 -17.90 -5.58 13.72
N TYR A 53 -18.58 -4.46 13.53
CA TYR A 53 -18.09 -3.39 12.65
C TYR A 53 -16.72 -2.87 13.07
N THR A 54 -16.45 -2.80 14.36
CA THR A 54 -15.14 -2.44 14.93
C THR A 54 -14.03 -3.40 14.47
N ALA A 55 -14.29 -4.71 14.52
CA ALA A 55 -13.34 -5.71 14.06
C ALA A 55 -13.13 -5.64 12.53
N PHE A 56 -14.21 -5.41 11.76
CA PHE A 56 -14.19 -5.28 10.31
C PHE A 56 -13.28 -4.13 9.82
N LEU A 57 -13.23 -3.02 10.56
CA LEU A 57 -12.41 -1.86 10.19
C LEU A 57 -10.91 -2.13 10.31
N ILE A 58 -10.47 -2.92 11.29
CA ILE A 58 -9.05 -3.09 11.64
C ILE A 58 -8.19 -3.53 10.44
N PRO A 59 -8.48 -4.65 9.77
CA PRO A 59 -7.66 -5.07 8.63
C PRO A 59 -7.77 -4.11 7.43
N GLY A 60 -8.92 -3.47 7.24
CA GLY A 60 -9.09 -2.46 6.20
C GLY A 60 -8.17 -1.26 6.40
N LEU A 61 -8.14 -0.69 7.61
CA LEU A 61 -7.28 0.44 7.99
C LEU A 61 -5.79 0.06 7.94
N ALA A 62 -5.45 -1.16 8.37
CA ALA A 62 -4.09 -1.65 8.30
C ALA A 62 -3.62 -1.75 6.85
N MET A 63 -4.38 -2.40 5.97
CA MET A 63 -4.02 -2.55 4.56
C MET A 63 -3.96 -1.20 3.84
N MET A 64 -4.88 -0.28 4.11
CA MET A 64 -4.85 1.09 3.62
C MET A 64 -3.54 1.78 3.99
N SER A 65 -3.16 1.71 5.27
CA SER A 65 -1.93 2.33 5.79
C SER A 65 -0.68 1.71 5.18
N MET A 66 -0.65 0.38 5.01
CA MET A 66 0.42 -0.36 4.34
C MET A 66 0.62 0.12 2.91
N ALA A 67 -0.43 0.14 2.13
CA ALA A 67 -0.43 0.50 0.71
C ALA A 67 0.03 1.95 0.50
N GLN A 68 -0.54 2.90 1.24
CA GLN A 68 -0.17 4.32 1.18
C GLN A 68 1.30 4.56 1.58
N ASN A 69 1.81 3.86 2.61
CA ASN A 69 3.19 3.99 3.02
C ASN A 69 4.18 3.33 2.06
N ALA A 70 3.80 2.23 1.40
CA ALA A 70 4.59 1.65 0.33
C ALA A 70 4.72 2.60 -0.86
N PHE A 71 3.63 3.24 -1.30
CA PHE A 71 3.63 4.29 -2.32
C PHE A 71 4.55 5.45 -1.92
N ALA A 72 4.35 6.00 -0.71
CA ALA A 72 5.11 7.14 -0.21
C ALA A 72 6.61 6.84 -0.09
N ASN A 73 7.00 5.59 0.23
CA ASN A 73 8.40 5.21 0.30
C ASN A 73 9.13 5.41 -1.03
N SER A 74 8.62 4.76 -2.07
CA SER A 74 9.27 4.78 -3.39
C SER A 74 9.20 6.16 -4.03
N SER A 75 8.03 6.79 -4.03
CA SER A 75 7.81 8.07 -4.69
C SER A 75 8.63 9.20 -4.06
N SER A 76 8.62 9.31 -2.72
CA SER A 76 9.38 10.35 -2.02
C SER A 76 10.90 10.19 -2.16
N SER A 77 11.40 8.95 -2.17
CA SER A 77 12.84 8.71 -2.34
C SER A 77 13.32 9.11 -3.72
N LEU A 78 12.59 8.73 -4.75
CA LEU A 78 12.97 9.04 -6.14
C LEU A 78 12.92 10.54 -6.41
N ILE A 79 11.81 11.20 -6.06
CA ILE A 79 11.69 12.65 -6.30
C ILE A 79 12.75 13.43 -5.52
N GLN A 80 13.02 13.05 -4.27
CA GLN A 80 14.07 13.69 -3.49
C GLN A 80 15.43 13.53 -4.13
N SER A 81 15.76 12.34 -4.63
CA SER A 81 17.04 12.08 -5.34
C SER A 81 17.17 12.89 -6.63
N LYS A 82 16.06 13.12 -7.34
CA LYS A 82 16.03 14.00 -8.53
C LYS A 82 16.27 15.46 -8.16
N ILE A 83 15.52 16.00 -7.21
CA ILE A 83 15.59 17.42 -6.82
C ILE A 83 16.96 17.78 -6.22
N THR A 84 17.56 16.86 -5.45
CA THR A 84 18.89 17.08 -4.87
C THR A 84 20.05 16.79 -5.83
N GLY A 85 19.78 16.32 -7.04
CA GLY A 85 20.80 15.89 -8.02
C GLY A 85 21.48 14.56 -7.65
N ASN A 86 21.14 13.94 -6.52
CA ASN A 86 21.74 12.68 -6.08
C ASN A 86 21.36 11.47 -6.95
N ILE A 87 20.39 11.63 -7.85
CA ILE A 87 20.00 10.59 -8.80
C ILE A 87 21.17 10.13 -9.67
N VAL A 88 22.10 11.04 -10.01
CA VAL A 88 23.31 10.72 -10.78
C VAL A 88 24.14 9.66 -10.05
N PHE A 89 24.35 9.80 -8.75
CA PHE A 89 25.13 8.84 -7.96
C PHE A 89 24.44 7.47 -7.82
N LEU A 90 23.11 7.42 -8.00
CA LEU A 90 22.36 6.16 -8.02
C LEU A 90 22.46 5.45 -9.38
N LEU A 91 22.71 6.21 -10.47
CA LEU A 91 22.80 5.69 -11.83
C LEU A 91 24.23 5.42 -12.29
N LEU A 92 25.24 5.96 -11.59
CA LEU A 92 26.67 5.71 -11.90
C LEU A 92 27.09 4.25 -11.70
N PRO A 93 26.70 3.55 -10.61
CA PRO A 93 27.04 2.15 -10.46
C PRO A 93 26.37 1.30 -11.55
N PRO A 94 26.99 0.19 -11.98
CA PRO A 94 26.42 -0.70 -13.00
C PRO A 94 25.26 -1.52 -12.41
N LEU A 95 24.14 -0.85 -12.09
CA LEU A 95 22.91 -1.47 -11.64
C LEU A 95 22.04 -1.83 -12.85
N THR A 96 21.56 -3.05 -12.88
CA THR A 96 20.51 -3.43 -13.82
C THR A 96 19.17 -2.76 -13.44
N ALA A 97 18.29 -2.57 -14.42
CA ALA A 97 16.95 -2.04 -14.15
C ALA A 97 16.18 -2.90 -13.12
N LEU A 98 16.38 -4.21 -13.14
CA LEU A 98 15.78 -5.14 -12.19
C LEU A 98 16.33 -4.96 -10.77
N GLU A 99 17.64 -4.79 -10.60
CA GLU A 99 18.26 -4.54 -9.28
C GLU A 99 17.78 -3.22 -8.69
N PHE A 100 17.70 -2.18 -9.52
CA PHE A 100 17.18 -0.88 -9.10
C PHE A 100 15.72 -0.99 -8.67
N PHE A 101 14.86 -1.56 -9.51
CA PHE A 101 13.45 -1.79 -9.22
C PHE A 101 13.25 -2.61 -7.94
N ALA A 102 13.93 -3.76 -7.83
CA ALA A 102 13.79 -4.65 -6.69
C ALA A 102 14.23 -4.00 -5.37
N ALA A 103 15.30 -3.19 -5.37
CA ALA A 103 15.75 -2.49 -4.18
C ALA A 103 14.70 -1.51 -3.64
N TYR A 104 14.11 -0.69 -4.52
CA TYR A 104 13.05 0.25 -4.15
C TYR A 104 11.77 -0.47 -3.73
N LEU A 105 11.37 -1.49 -4.49
CA LEU A 105 10.16 -2.26 -4.20
C LEU A 105 10.23 -2.97 -2.86
N LEU A 106 11.31 -3.71 -2.60
CA LEU A 106 11.47 -4.43 -1.33
C LEU A 106 11.52 -3.49 -0.13
N ALA A 107 12.19 -2.34 -0.26
CA ALA A 107 12.20 -1.33 0.79
C ALA A 107 10.79 -0.75 1.03
N ALA A 108 9.99 -0.55 -0.02
CA ALA A 108 8.61 -0.10 0.09
C ALA A 108 7.72 -1.15 0.79
N VAL A 109 7.88 -2.43 0.44
CA VAL A 109 7.17 -3.54 1.08
C VAL A 109 7.54 -3.62 2.57
N VAL A 110 8.82 -3.58 2.91
CA VAL A 110 9.27 -3.61 4.31
C VAL A 110 8.65 -2.45 5.10
N ARG A 111 8.71 -1.22 4.58
CA ARG A 111 8.11 -0.07 5.24
C ARG A 111 6.60 -0.23 5.39
N GLY A 112 5.89 -0.64 4.34
CA GLY A 112 4.46 -0.86 4.37
C GLY A 112 4.07 -1.89 5.44
N VAL A 113 4.75 -3.04 5.46
CA VAL A 113 4.49 -4.12 6.43
C VAL A 113 4.78 -3.66 7.87
N VAL A 114 5.86 -2.93 8.12
CA VAL A 114 6.17 -2.39 9.46
C VAL A 114 5.07 -1.42 9.92
N VAL A 115 4.61 -0.53 9.04
CA VAL A 115 3.50 0.40 9.36
C VAL A 115 2.22 -0.37 9.63
N GLY A 116 1.87 -1.35 8.78
CA GLY A 116 0.67 -2.17 8.98
C GLY A 116 0.72 -2.98 10.28
N ALA A 117 1.86 -3.54 10.61
CA ALA A 117 2.07 -4.23 11.89
C ALA A 117 1.85 -3.28 13.08
N GLY A 118 2.35 -2.04 13.00
CA GLY A 118 2.11 -1.01 14.01
C GLY A 118 0.61 -0.66 14.15
N VAL A 119 -0.08 -0.49 13.03
CA VAL A 119 -1.54 -0.25 13.04
C VAL A 119 -2.29 -1.44 13.64
N LEU A 120 -2.00 -2.67 13.21
CA LEU A 120 -2.63 -3.88 13.75
C LEU A 120 -2.36 -4.03 15.26
N ALA A 121 -1.12 -3.81 15.71
CA ALA A 121 -0.76 -3.94 17.12
C ALA A 121 -1.55 -2.99 18.02
N VAL A 122 -1.74 -1.74 17.58
CA VAL A 122 -2.45 -0.74 18.40
C VAL A 122 -3.96 -0.87 18.27
N THR A 123 -4.49 -1.15 17.06
CA THR A 123 -5.94 -1.31 16.87
C THR A 123 -6.47 -2.64 17.42
N SER A 124 -5.62 -3.67 17.61
CA SER A 124 -6.00 -4.93 18.26
C SER A 124 -6.43 -4.76 19.73
N TRP A 125 -6.11 -3.62 20.35
CA TRP A 125 -6.65 -3.27 21.68
C TRP A 125 -8.18 -3.16 21.68
N PHE A 126 -8.80 -2.78 20.56
CA PHE A 126 -10.25 -2.69 20.41
C PHE A 126 -10.93 -4.00 20.04
N GLY A 127 -10.18 -5.03 19.75
CA GLY A 127 -10.64 -6.38 19.46
C GLY A 127 -9.47 -7.24 19.00
N LEU A 128 -9.15 -8.28 19.77
CA LEU A 128 -8.07 -9.18 19.42
C LEU A 128 -8.45 -9.96 18.16
N LEU A 129 -7.78 -9.67 17.04
CA LEU A 129 -7.94 -10.34 15.77
C LEU A 129 -6.80 -11.33 15.56
N LEU A 130 -7.11 -12.61 15.70
CA LEU A 130 -6.23 -13.66 15.23
C LEU A 130 -6.59 -13.99 13.78
N PRO A 131 -5.62 -14.00 12.86
CA PRO A 131 -5.90 -14.31 11.47
C PRO A 131 -6.33 -15.76 11.31
N ALA A 132 -7.49 -15.98 10.68
CA ALA A 132 -7.99 -17.32 10.34
C ALA A 132 -7.07 -18.01 9.32
N HIS A 133 -6.51 -17.23 8.39
CA HIS A 133 -5.64 -17.70 7.32
C HIS A 133 -4.38 -16.81 7.21
N PRO A 134 -3.34 -17.00 8.06
CA PRO A 134 -2.15 -16.14 8.09
C PRO A 134 -1.41 -16.01 6.77
N LEU A 135 -1.42 -17.07 5.96
CA LEU A 135 -0.79 -17.06 4.63
C LEU A 135 -1.43 -16.03 3.69
N TRP A 136 -2.77 -15.95 3.69
CA TRP A 136 -3.48 -14.94 2.90
C TRP A 136 -3.18 -13.52 3.37
N VAL A 137 -3.10 -13.29 4.68
CA VAL A 137 -2.68 -11.99 5.24
C VAL A 137 -1.31 -11.61 4.70
N LEU A 138 -0.33 -12.51 4.75
CA LEU A 138 1.03 -12.26 4.26
C LEU A 138 1.06 -12.00 2.76
N VAL A 139 0.37 -12.83 1.97
CA VAL A 139 0.30 -12.70 0.51
C VAL A 139 -0.27 -11.33 0.11
N PHE A 140 -1.43 -10.95 0.67
CA PHE A 140 -2.04 -9.67 0.32
C PHE A 140 -1.27 -8.47 0.88
N ALA A 141 -0.62 -8.60 2.03
CA ALA A 141 0.29 -7.56 2.56
C ALA A 141 1.44 -7.29 1.58
N VAL A 142 2.11 -8.35 1.11
CA VAL A 142 3.25 -8.21 0.19
C VAL A 142 2.81 -7.70 -1.18
N PHE A 143 1.80 -8.32 -1.78
CA PHE A 143 1.33 -7.91 -3.11
C PHE A 143 0.69 -6.52 -3.10
N GLY A 144 -0.10 -6.17 -2.10
CA GLY A 144 -0.71 -4.84 -2.00
C GLY A 144 0.32 -3.73 -1.80
N CYS A 145 1.31 -3.94 -0.91
CA CYS A 145 2.47 -3.05 -0.81
C CYS A 145 3.26 -3.03 -2.13
N GLY A 146 3.35 -4.17 -2.82
CA GLY A 146 4.02 -4.30 -4.10
C GLY A 146 3.39 -3.43 -5.18
N VAL A 147 2.07 -3.50 -5.34
CA VAL A 147 1.32 -2.69 -6.33
C VAL A 147 1.51 -1.20 -6.07
N LEU A 148 1.23 -0.74 -4.84
CA LEU A 148 1.33 0.70 -4.51
C LEU A 148 2.78 1.17 -4.45
N GLY A 149 3.72 0.35 -3.98
CA GLY A 149 5.15 0.63 -4.03
C GLY A 149 5.67 0.79 -5.45
N THR A 150 5.23 -0.05 -6.38
CA THR A 150 5.55 0.06 -7.81
C THR A 150 4.91 1.29 -8.45
N LEU A 151 3.65 1.58 -8.13
CA LEU A 151 3.01 2.82 -8.58
C LEU A 151 3.76 4.05 -8.03
N GLY A 152 4.30 3.96 -6.81
CA GLY A 152 5.17 4.98 -6.22
C GLY A 152 6.49 5.16 -7.00
N ILE A 153 7.08 4.09 -7.53
CA ILE A 153 8.26 4.19 -8.41
C ILE A 153 7.88 4.95 -9.70
N VAL A 154 6.78 4.56 -10.36
CA VAL A 154 6.30 5.23 -11.58
C VAL A 154 6.03 6.71 -11.32
N ALA A 155 5.32 7.04 -10.24
CA ALA A 155 5.03 8.42 -9.87
C ALA A 155 6.31 9.21 -9.56
N GLY A 156 7.28 8.63 -8.85
CA GLY A 156 8.56 9.26 -8.54
C GLY A 156 9.46 9.50 -9.78
N ILE A 157 9.39 8.60 -10.77
CA ILE A 157 10.07 8.80 -12.08
C ILE A 157 9.40 9.94 -12.83
N TRP A 158 8.06 9.95 -12.88
CA TRP A 158 7.30 10.92 -13.67
C TRP A 158 7.34 12.34 -13.08
N ALA A 159 7.26 12.46 -11.75
CA ALA A 159 7.20 13.75 -11.07
C ALA A 159 8.55 14.48 -11.09
N ASP A 160 8.49 15.79 -11.27
CA ASP A 160 9.66 16.68 -11.25
C ASP A 160 9.62 17.62 -10.01
N LYS A 161 8.44 17.73 -9.34
CA LYS A 161 8.21 18.55 -8.15
C LYS A 161 7.39 17.77 -7.12
N PHE A 162 7.57 18.09 -5.83
CA PHE A 162 6.77 17.47 -4.76
C PHE A 162 5.27 17.72 -4.92
N ASP A 163 4.85 18.87 -5.45
CA ASP A 163 3.44 19.17 -5.69
C ASP A 163 2.78 18.20 -6.66
N GLN A 164 3.53 17.70 -7.64
CA GLN A 164 3.03 16.67 -8.57
C GLN A 164 2.81 15.33 -7.87
N LEU A 165 3.67 14.95 -6.91
CA LEU A 165 3.43 13.77 -6.07
C LEU A 165 2.23 13.96 -5.14
N ALA A 166 2.07 15.15 -4.56
CA ALA A 166 0.90 15.46 -3.76
C ALA A 166 -0.39 15.38 -4.59
N ALA A 167 -0.36 15.83 -5.84
CA ALA A 167 -1.48 15.66 -6.78
C ALA A 167 -1.77 14.17 -7.05
N PHE A 168 -0.75 13.34 -7.28
CA PHE A 168 -0.92 11.89 -7.42
C PHE A 168 -1.57 11.27 -6.18
N GLN A 169 -1.11 11.65 -5.00
CA GLN A 169 -1.65 11.19 -3.73
C GLN A 169 -3.13 11.58 -3.57
N ASN A 170 -3.45 12.84 -3.82
CA ASN A 170 -4.78 13.38 -3.52
C ASN A 170 -5.83 13.06 -4.59
N PHE A 171 -5.44 13.01 -5.87
CA PHE A 171 -6.38 12.81 -6.98
C PHE A 171 -6.47 11.36 -7.45
N LEU A 172 -5.48 10.52 -7.15
CA LEU A 172 -5.49 9.11 -7.55
C LEU A 172 -5.57 8.18 -6.34
N ILE A 173 -4.58 8.24 -5.44
CA ILE A 173 -4.46 7.26 -4.35
C ILE A 173 -5.61 7.40 -3.35
N MET A 174 -5.93 8.62 -2.92
CA MET A 174 -7.00 8.86 -1.96
C MET A 174 -8.37 8.40 -2.47
N PRO A 175 -8.87 8.80 -3.66
CA PRO A 175 -10.15 8.31 -4.17
C PRO A 175 -10.19 6.79 -4.35
N LEU A 176 -9.13 6.17 -4.89
CA LEU A 176 -9.04 4.71 -5.00
C LEU A 176 -9.14 4.03 -3.64
N THR A 177 -8.50 4.61 -2.61
CA THR A 177 -8.54 4.05 -1.26
C THR A 177 -9.93 4.18 -0.63
N PHE A 178 -10.60 5.33 -0.77
CA PHE A 178 -11.95 5.51 -0.23
C PHE A 178 -13.00 4.62 -0.92
N LEU A 179 -12.84 4.36 -2.21
CA LEU A 179 -13.72 3.49 -2.99
C LEU A 179 -13.34 1.99 -2.89
N SER A 180 -12.43 1.64 -2.01
CA SER A 180 -11.90 0.27 -1.90
C SER A 180 -12.56 -0.58 -0.81
N GLY A 181 -13.64 -0.09 -0.19
CA GLY A 181 -14.35 -0.84 0.84
C GLY A 181 -13.64 -0.91 2.20
N VAL A 182 -12.73 0.04 2.51
CA VAL A 182 -12.11 0.11 3.85
C VAL A 182 -13.16 0.23 4.94
N PHE A 183 -14.15 1.09 4.73
CA PHE A 183 -15.15 1.47 5.72
C PHE A 183 -16.49 0.76 5.55
N TYR A 184 -16.68 -0.02 4.51
CA TYR A 184 -17.94 -0.70 4.18
C TYR A 184 -17.68 -1.96 3.34
N SER A 185 -18.62 -2.91 3.35
CA SER A 185 -18.66 -3.97 2.36
C SER A 185 -19.22 -3.41 1.04
N ILE A 186 -18.61 -3.76 -0.10
CA ILE A 186 -19.11 -3.30 -1.41
C ILE A 186 -20.52 -3.83 -1.73
N ASN A 187 -20.93 -4.90 -1.04
CA ASN A 187 -22.28 -5.45 -1.19
C ASN A 187 -23.36 -4.52 -0.66
N SER A 188 -23.03 -3.54 0.20
CA SER A 188 -23.95 -2.51 0.69
C SER A 188 -24.11 -1.31 -0.25
N LEU A 189 -23.29 -1.25 -1.34
CA LEU A 189 -23.32 -0.12 -2.27
C LEU A 189 -24.43 -0.23 -3.33
N PRO A 190 -24.94 0.92 -3.82
CA PRO A 190 -25.76 0.96 -5.02
C PRO A 190 -25.04 0.36 -6.24
N PRO A 191 -25.76 -0.19 -7.24
CA PRO A 191 -25.17 -0.94 -8.36
C PRO A 191 -24.05 -0.21 -9.10
N LEU A 192 -24.21 1.10 -9.33
CA LEU A 192 -23.20 1.92 -10.00
C LEU A 192 -21.87 1.92 -9.24
N TRP A 193 -21.91 2.24 -7.95
CA TRP A 193 -20.71 2.30 -7.10
C TRP A 193 -20.07 0.94 -6.86
N LYS A 194 -20.90 -0.12 -6.80
CA LYS A 194 -20.41 -1.49 -6.75
C LYS A 194 -19.59 -1.83 -8.00
N THR A 195 -20.07 -1.48 -9.19
CA THR A 195 -19.33 -1.69 -10.45
C THR A 195 -18.01 -0.91 -10.47
N VAL A 196 -18.02 0.37 -10.03
CA VAL A 196 -16.81 1.19 -9.94
C VAL A 196 -15.81 0.58 -8.97
N SER A 197 -16.27 0.08 -7.81
CA SER A 197 -15.39 -0.58 -6.83
C SER A 197 -14.75 -1.85 -7.39
N HIS A 198 -15.45 -2.63 -8.20
CA HIS A 198 -14.90 -3.81 -8.87
C HIS A 198 -13.82 -3.48 -9.92
N LEU A 199 -13.77 -2.26 -10.45
CA LEU A 199 -12.69 -1.81 -11.33
C LEU A 199 -11.44 -1.34 -10.57
N ASN A 200 -11.56 -1.21 -9.25
CA ASN A 200 -10.50 -0.70 -8.39
C ASN A 200 -9.62 -1.84 -7.84
N PRO A 201 -8.35 -1.96 -8.24
CA PRO A 201 -7.48 -3.02 -7.72
C PRO A 201 -7.23 -2.91 -6.20
N VAL A 202 -7.34 -1.70 -5.61
CA VAL A 202 -7.16 -1.50 -4.16
C VAL A 202 -8.27 -2.18 -3.36
N PHE A 203 -9.47 -2.30 -3.93
CA PHE A 203 -10.56 -3.07 -3.31
C PHE A 203 -10.13 -4.53 -3.09
N TYR A 204 -9.58 -5.19 -4.10
CA TYR A 204 -9.17 -6.59 -4.00
C TYR A 204 -8.00 -6.81 -3.04
N MET A 205 -7.12 -5.82 -2.85
CA MET A 205 -6.07 -5.90 -1.83
C MET A 205 -6.66 -5.94 -0.43
N ILE A 206 -7.64 -5.07 -0.17
CA ILE A 206 -8.28 -4.93 1.14
C ILE A 206 -9.19 -6.12 1.43
N ASP A 207 -10.01 -6.52 0.46
CA ASP A 207 -10.91 -7.66 0.60
C ASP A 207 -10.15 -8.96 0.83
N GLY A 208 -9.11 -9.22 0.05
CA GLY A 208 -8.28 -10.41 0.23
C GLY A 208 -7.47 -10.40 1.53
N PHE A 209 -6.99 -9.24 1.98
CA PHE A 209 -6.33 -9.10 3.27
C PHE A 209 -7.31 -9.37 4.41
N ARG A 210 -8.53 -8.85 4.31
CA ARG A 210 -9.62 -9.07 5.25
C ARG A 210 -10.08 -10.53 5.30
N TYR A 211 -10.14 -11.20 4.13
CA TYR A 211 -10.37 -12.65 4.07
C TYR A 211 -9.37 -13.43 4.91
N GLY A 212 -8.11 -13.02 4.94
CA GLY A 212 -7.09 -13.64 5.78
C GLY A 212 -7.40 -13.59 7.28
N PHE A 213 -8.14 -12.57 7.76
CA PHE A 213 -8.54 -12.47 9.15
C PHE A 213 -9.84 -13.21 9.48
N PHE A 214 -10.85 -13.12 8.63
CA PHE A 214 -12.20 -13.61 8.94
C PHE A 214 -12.59 -14.90 8.21
N GLY A 215 -11.83 -15.32 7.20
CA GLY A 215 -12.25 -16.38 6.28
C GLY A 215 -13.47 -16.02 5.42
N GLN A 216 -13.86 -14.73 5.44
CA GLN A 216 -14.99 -14.16 4.69
C GLN A 216 -14.50 -12.95 3.91
N GLY A 217 -15.07 -12.74 2.72
CA GLY A 217 -14.77 -11.61 1.84
C GLY A 217 -15.95 -11.30 0.94
N ASP A 218 -15.94 -10.13 0.33
CA ASP A 218 -16.97 -9.71 -0.62
C ASP A 218 -16.87 -10.47 -1.95
N VAL A 219 -15.66 -10.95 -2.29
CA VAL A 219 -15.37 -11.78 -3.47
C VAL A 219 -14.45 -12.95 -3.11
N SER A 220 -14.28 -13.88 -4.06
CA SER A 220 -13.36 -15.01 -3.87
C SER A 220 -11.91 -14.54 -3.68
N PRO A 221 -11.16 -15.05 -2.68
CA PRO A 221 -9.77 -14.65 -2.45
C PRO A 221 -8.85 -14.96 -3.64
N TRP A 222 -9.18 -15.97 -4.44
CA TRP A 222 -8.44 -16.30 -5.66
C TRP A 222 -8.64 -15.25 -6.76
N LEU A 223 -9.87 -14.71 -6.90
CA LEU A 223 -10.13 -13.59 -7.80
C LEU A 223 -9.37 -12.35 -7.33
N SER A 224 -9.44 -12.04 -6.05
CA SER A 224 -8.69 -10.93 -5.46
C SER A 224 -7.19 -11.07 -5.73
N LEU A 225 -6.62 -12.26 -5.54
CA LEU A 225 -5.21 -12.52 -5.83
C LEU A 225 -4.89 -12.36 -7.33
N ALA A 226 -5.72 -12.88 -8.20
CA ALA A 226 -5.51 -12.77 -9.65
C ALA A 226 -5.49 -11.30 -10.12
N VAL A 227 -6.42 -10.47 -9.63
CA VAL A 227 -6.48 -9.04 -9.98
C VAL A 227 -5.27 -8.29 -9.41
N VAL A 228 -4.91 -8.54 -8.14
CA VAL A 228 -3.78 -7.87 -7.50
C VAL A 228 -2.45 -8.28 -8.14
N ALA A 229 -2.25 -9.57 -8.39
CA ALA A 229 -1.04 -10.08 -9.06
C ALA A 229 -0.94 -9.58 -10.51
N GLY A 230 -2.05 -9.55 -11.24
CA GLY A 230 -2.11 -9.00 -12.60
C GLY A 230 -1.78 -7.50 -12.62
N SER A 231 -2.35 -6.72 -11.70
CA SER A 231 -2.06 -5.29 -11.53
C SER A 231 -0.59 -5.06 -11.18
N PHE A 232 -0.04 -5.88 -10.28
CA PHE A 232 1.38 -5.84 -9.94
C PHE A 232 2.27 -6.12 -11.15
N ALA A 233 1.99 -7.18 -11.91
CA ALA A 233 2.77 -7.55 -13.08
C ALA A 233 2.76 -6.45 -14.16
N LEU A 234 1.60 -5.85 -14.43
CA LEU A 234 1.47 -4.74 -15.38
C LEU A 234 2.28 -3.52 -14.94
N LEU A 235 2.14 -3.09 -13.68
CA LEU A 235 2.85 -1.94 -13.14
C LEU A 235 4.36 -2.21 -13.05
N ALA A 236 4.79 -3.42 -12.68
CA ALA A 236 6.18 -3.81 -12.62
C ALA A 236 6.83 -3.80 -14.02
N GLY A 237 6.16 -4.35 -15.03
CA GLY A 237 6.60 -4.31 -16.41
C GLY A 237 6.75 -2.87 -16.91
N TRP A 238 5.76 -2.03 -16.65
CA TRP A 238 5.83 -0.60 -17.01
C TRP A 238 6.97 0.13 -16.28
N SER A 239 7.11 -0.07 -14.98
CA SER A 239 8.17 0.52 -14.18
C SER A 239 9.57 0.11 -14.67
N LEU A 240 9.76 -1.19 -14.94
CA LEU A 240 11.02 -1.72 -15.51
C LEU A 240 11.34 -1.10 -16.88
N HIS A 241 10.34 -0.93 -17.73
CA HIS A 241 10.50 -0.26 -19.02
C HIS A 241 10.94 1.20 -18.85
N LEU A 242 10.33 1.96 -17.93
CA LEU A 242 10.73 3.35 -17.64
C LEU A 242 12.15 3.44 -17.10
N ILE A 243 12.55 2.53 -16.21
CA ILE A 243 13.90 2.49 -15.65
C ILE A 243 14.92 2.13 -16.75
N ALA A 244 14.65 1.09 -17.55
CA ALA A 244 15.54 0.63 -18.60
C ALA A 244 15.74 1.67 -19.71
N SER A 245 14.66 2.40 -20.09
CA SER A 245 14.74 3.50 -21.07
C SER A 245 15.43 4.75 -20.53
N GLY A 246 15.61 4.86 -19.20
CA GLY A 246 16.16 6.06 -18.57
C GLY A 246 15.22 7.28 -18.62
N TYR A 247 13.94 7.06 -18.91
CA TYR A 247 12.94 8.14 -19.03
C TYR A 247 12.91 9.00 -17.76
N LYS A 248 13.13 10.32 -17.92
CA LYS A 248 13.17 11.32 -16.82
C LYS A 248 14.16 11.01 -15.67
N LEU A 249 15.04 10.03 -15.83
CA LEU A 249 16.09 9.70 -14.85
C LEU A 249 17.46 10.22 -15.29
N ARG A 250 17.67 10.44 -16.60
CA ARG A 250 18.94 10.88 -17.20
C ARG A 250 18.88 12.30 -17.77
N GLN A 251 18.11 13.16 -17.12
CA GLN A 251 18.03 14.59 -17.49
C GLN A 251 19.03 15.42 -16.71
#